data_f9f3700f75c014da77736e999fd9ab89
#
_entry.id   f9f3700f75c014da77736e999fd9ab89
#
_cell.length_a   1.000
_cell.length_b   1.000
_cell.length_c   1.000
_cell.angle_alpha   90.00
_cell.angle_beta   90.00
_cell.angle_gamma   90.00
#
_symmetry.space_group_name_H-M   'P 1'
#
loop_
_entity.id
_entity.type
_entity.pdbx_description
1 polymer ?
#
loop_
_entity_poly.entity_id
_entity_poly.type
_entity_poly.pdbx_seq_one_letter_code
_entity_poly.pdbx_strand_id
1 'polypeptide(L)'
;MRQDIFTKDQRLVILRSLEECGYDANESILNDCLDMYGHDISRDLVRNHLLWLEEQGLITIARLNSNGKEFFVATITQRGLDVAQGRAFVDGVKKPSPKI
;
A
#
# COMPACT_ATOMS: atom_id res chain seq x y z
N MET A 1 17.44 -10.90 1.88
CA MET A 1 16.97 -11.34 0.57
C MET A 1 16.59 -10.15 -0.26
N ARG A 2 16.95 -10.16 -1.54
CA ARG A 2 16.65 -9.02 -2.40
C ARG A 2 15.16 -8.77 -2.58
N GLN A 3 14.36 -9.85 -2.63
CA GLN A 3 12.92 -9.71 -2.77
C GLN A 3 12.29 -8.93 -1.62
N ASP A 4 12.85 -9.09 -0.42
CA ASP A 4 12.32 -8.39 0.74
C ASP A 4 12.49 -6.87 0.62
N ILE A 5 13.58 -6.42 0.03
CA ILE A 5 13.83 -4.99 -0.15
C ILE A 5 12.74 -4.36 -1.02
N PHE A 6 12.44 -4.97 -2.15
CA PHE A 6 11.41 -4.46 -3.05
C PHE A 6 10.02 -4.59 -2.45
N THR A 7 9.73 -5.72 -1.81
CA THR A 7 8.44 -5.95 -1.18
C THR A 7 8.16 -4.91 -0.10
N LYS A 8 9.15 -4.66 0.76
CA LYS A 8 8.98 -3.69 1.84
C LYS A 8 8.80 -2.27 1.30
N ASP A 9 9.54 -1.91 0.26
CA ASP A 9 9.40 -0.60 -0.35
C ASP A 9 8.05 -0.43 -1.03
N GLN A 10 7.58 -1.47 -1.72
CA GLN A 10 6.27 -1.43 -2.37
C GLN A 10 5.16 -1.19 -1.36
N ARG A 11 5.24 -1.82 -0.20
CA ARG A 11 4.24 -1.65 0.85
C ARG A 11 4.28 -0.23 1.43
N LEU A 12 5.48 0.33 1.60
CA LEU A 12 5.61 1.71 2.03
C LEU A 12 5.03 2.68 0.99
N VAL A 13 5.31 2.44 -0.30
CA VAL A 13 4.79 3.29 -1.37
C VAL A 13 3.26 3.26 -1.36
N ILE A 14 2.65 2.10 -1.15
CA ILE A 14 1.19 2.01 -1.06
C ILE A 14 0.66 2.89 0.06
N LEU A 15 1.25 2.79 1.26
CA LEU A 15 0.78 3.58 2.39
C LEU A 15 0.96 5.08 2.16
N ARG A 16 2.10 5.49 1.61
CA ARG A 16 2.35 6.89 1.31
C ARG A 16 1.42 7.41 0.22
N SER A 17 1.15 6.59 -0.77
CA SER A 17 0.24 6.95 -1.85
C SER A 17 -1.18 7.16 -1.31
N LEU A 18 -1.62 6.29 -0.40
CA LEU A 18 -2.92 6.46 0.23
C LEU A 18 -3.01 7.78 0.99
N GLU A 19 -1.96 8.12 1.73
CA GLU A 19 -1.94 9.39 2.43
C GLU A 19 -2.06 10.56 1.46
N GLU A 20 -1.34 10.50 0.34
CA GLU A 20 -1.33 11.57 -0.66
C GLU A 20 -2.64 11.65 -1.42
N CYS A 21 -3.34 10.54 -1.60
CA CYS A 21 -4.61 10.49 -2.33
C CYS A 21 -5.83 10.86 -1.50
N GLY A 22 -5.65 11.34 -0.28
CA GLY A 22 -6.76 11.68 0.58
C GLY A 22 -7.28 10.51 1.39
N TYR A 23 -6.42 9.56 1.66
CA TYR A 23 -6.60 8.41 2.56
C TYR A 23 -7.22 7.18 1.92
N ASP A 24 -7.81 7.27 0.74
CA ASP A 24 -8.29 6.06 0.08
C ASP A 24 -8.01 6.08 -1.42
N ALA A 25 -7.90 4.90 -2.00
CA ALA A 25 -7.70 4.74 -3.44
C ALA A 25 -8.00 3.29 -3.83
N ASN A 26 -8.40 3.10 -5.07
CA ASN A 26 -8.62 1.75 -5.57
C ASN A 26 -7.31 1.11 -6.03
N GLU A 27 -7.35 -0.20 -6.27
CA GLU A 27 -6.16 -0.97 -6.62
C GLU A 27 -5.51 -0.50 -7.92
N SER A 28 -6.31 0.01 -8.85
CA SER A 28 -5.78 0.51 -10.13
C SER A 28 -4.92 1.75 -9.93
N ILE A 29 -5.40 2.68 -9.13
CA ILE A 29 -4.66 3.90 -8.82
C ILE A 29 -3.39 3.57 -8.05
N LEU A 30 -3.46 2.65 -7.11
CA LEU A 30 -2.28 2.25 -6.35
C LEU A 30 -1.25 1.56 -7.23
N ASN A 31 -1.71 0.78 -8.21
CA ASN A 31 -0.80 0.19 -9.18
C ASN A 31 -0.07 1.27 -9.98
N ASP A 32 -0.80 2.30 -10.40
CA ASP A 32 -0.20 3.43 -11.11
C ASP A 32 0.80 4.19 -10.24
N CYS A 33 0.47 4.38 -8.96
CA CYS A 33 1.38 5.04 -8.03
C CYS A 33 2.67 4.24 -7.87
N LEU A 34 2.56 2.92 -7.76
CA LEU A 34 3.73 2.06 -7.67
C LEU A 34 4.60 2.19 -8.91
N ASP A 35 3.98 2.24 -10.09
CA ASP A 35 4.73 2.41 -11.33
C ASP A 35 5.48 3.73 -11.35
N MET A 36 4.86 4.80 -10.87
CA MET A 36 5.52 6.11 -10.78
C MET A 36 6.76 6.09 -9.88
N TYR A 37 6.78 5.20 -8.90
CA TYR A 37 7.92 5.05 -8.00
C TYR A 37 8.89 3.97 -8.45
N GLY A 38 8.74 3.47 -9.68
CA GLY A 38 9.67 2.51 -10.26
C GLY A 38 9.32 1.05 -10.00
N HIS A 39 8.13 0.77 -9.48
CA HIS A 39 7.71 -0.60 -9.20
C HIS A 39 6.65 -1.03 -10.23
N ASP A 40 7.11 -1.65 -11.30
CA ASP A 40 6.22 -2.21 -12.32
C ASP A 40 5.85 -3.63 -11.91
N ILE A 41 4.76 -3.75 -11.16
CA ILE A 41 4.31 -5.04 -10.64
C ILE A 41 2.90 -5.34 -11.12
N SER A 42 2.53 -6.62 -11.04
CA SER A 42 1.21 -7.07 -11.48
C SER A 42 0.12 -6.59 -10.54
N ARG A 43 -1.10 -6.52 -11.08
CA ARG A 43 -2.28 -6.20 -10.27
C ARG A 43 -2.46 -7.24 -9.16
N ASP A 44 -2.16 -8.52 -9.44
CA ASP A 44 -2.27 -9.57 -8.44
C ASP A 44 -1.32 -9.32 -7.26
N LEU A 45 -0.10 -8.87 -7.55
CA LEU A 45 0.84 -8.58 -6.47
C LEU A 45 0.39 -7.38 -5.66
N VAL A 46 -0.19 -6.35 -6.30
CA VAL A 46 -0.77 -5.23 -5.58
C VAL A 46 -1.86 -5.73 -4.63
N ARG A 47 -2.74 -6.60 -5.10
CA ARG A 47 -3.81 -7.15 -4.25
C ARG A 47 -3.24 -7.94 -3.08
N ASN A 48 -2.18 -8.70 -3.31
CA ASN A 48 -1.51 -9.45 -2.24
C ASN A 48 -0.95 -8.50 -1.18
N HIS A 49 -0.35 -7.39 -1.60
CA HIS A 49 0.13 -6.39 -0.66
C HIS A 49 -1.01 -5.77 0.14
N LEU A 50 -2.13 -5.48 -0.51
CA LEU A 50 -3.29 -4.91 0.17
C LEU A 50 -3.82 -5.88 1.23
N LEU A 51 -3.93 -7.15 0.89
CA LEU A 51 -4.39 -8.15 1.85
C LEU A 51 -3.44 -8.26 3.05
N TRP A 52 -2.14 -8.23 2.79
CA TRP A 52 -1.15 -8.27 3.86
C TRP A 52 -1.26 -7.03 4.75
N LEU A 53 -1.39 -5.85 4.13
CA LEU A 53 -1.51 -4.59 4.89
C LEU A 53 -2.80 -4.58 5.73
N GLU A 54 -3.88 -5.15 5.20
CA GLU A 54 -5.13 -5.27 5.95
C GLU A 54 -4.92 -6.15 7.18
N GLU A 55 -4.23 -7.27 7.02
CA GLU A 55 -3.94 -8.17 8.13
C GLU A 55 -3.14 -7.49 9.24
N GLN A 56 -2.26 -6.56 8.86
CA GLN A 56 -1.46 -5.82 9.83
C GLN A 56 -2.23 -4.66 10.46
N GLY A 57 -3.45 -4.42 10.03
CA GLY A 57 -4.24 -3.31 10.56
C GLY A 57 -3.83 -1.95 10.05
N LEU A 58 -3.09 -1.89 8.93
CA LEU A 58 -2.59 -0.65 8.37
C LEU A 58 -3.56 -0.03 7.37
N ILE A 59 -4.44 -0.83 6.80
CA ILE A 59 -5.50 -0.39 5.90
C ILE A 59 -6.77 -1.19 6.17
N THR A 60 -7.89 -0.69 5.67
CA THR A 60 -9.10 -1.48 5.51
C THR A 60 -9.38 -1.61 4.01
N ILE A 61 -10.08 -2.65 3.62
CA ILE A 61 -10.41 -2.91 2.22
C ILE A 61 -11.91 -3.00 2.05
N ALA A 62 -12.45 -2.20 1.15
CA ALA A 62 -13.82 -2.36 0.67
C ALA A 62 -13.76 -3.18 -0.62
N ARG A 63 -14.49 -4.28 -0.65
CA ARG A 63 -14.55 -5.15 -1.81
C ARG A 63 -15.81 -4.80 -2.59
N LEU A 64 -15.62 -4.19 -3.75
CA LEU A 64 -16.72 -3.69 -4.58
C LEU A 64 -16.81 -4.51 -5.85
N ASN A 65 -18.01 -4.52 -6.44
CA ASN A 65 -18.27 -5.22 -7.69
C ASN A 65 -18.71 -4.22 -8.74
N SER A 66 -18.11 -4.32 -9.93
CA SER A 66 -18.52 -3.52 -11.07
C SER A 66 -18.50 -4.43 -12.30
N ASN A 67 -19.65 -4.57 -12.95
CA ASN A 67 -19.80 -5.40 -14.15
C ASN A 67 -19.29 -6.82 -13.92
N GLY A 68 -19.60 -7.39 -12.75
CA GLY A 68 -19.20 -8.76 -12.43
C GLY A 68 -17.75 -8.93 -12.02
N LYS A 69 -16.99 -7.85 -11.93
CA LYS A 69 -15.59 -7.91 -11.49
C LYS A 69 -15.46 -7.27 -10.12
N GLU A 70 -14.76 -7.99 -9.24
CA GLU A 70 -14.44 -7.48 -7.91
C GLU A 70 -13.19 -6.59 -7.98
N PHE A 71 -13.23 -5.48 -7.28
CA PHE A 71 -12.04 -4.66 -7.12
C PHE A 71 -11.96 -4.13 -5.69
N PHE A 72 -10.75 -3.84 -5.26
CA PHE A 72 -10.46 -3.40 -3.91
C PHE A 72 -10.33 -1.89 -3.86
N VAL A 73 -10.92 -1.29 -2.83
CA VAL A 73 -10.66 0.11 -2.46
C VAL A 73 -10.06 0.08 -1.07
N ALA A 74 -8.83 0.58 -0.96
CA ALA A 74 -8.11 0.59 0.30
C ALA A 74 -8.23 1.95 0.98
N THR A 75 -8.41 1.94 2.28
CA THR A 75 -8.41 3.15 3.12
C THR A 75 -7.35 2.97 4.18
N ILE A 76 -6.46 3.96 4.34
CA ILE A 76 -5.40 3.89 5.34
C ILE A 76 -5.98 4.13 6.73
N THR A 77 -5.49 3.37 7.71
CA THR A 77 -5.88 3.55 9.11
C THR A 77 -4.93 4.53 9.79
N GLN A 78 -5.27 4.94 11.01
CA GLN A 78 -4.34 5.78 11.79
C GLN A 78 -3.02 5.06 12.01
N ARG A 79 -3.06 3.75 12.27
CA ARG A 79 -1.84 2.94 12.40
C ARG A 79 -1.03 2.97 11.10
N GLY A 80 -1.72 2.88 9.96
CA GLY A 80 -1.05 2.97 8.65
C GLY A 80 -0.41 4.32 8.42
N LEU A 81 -1.08 5.41 8.82
CA LEU A 81 -0.50 6.75 8.74
C LEU A 81 0.75 6.86 9.61
N ASP A 82 0.71 6.33 10.82
CA ASP A 82 1.86 6.37 11.71
C ASP A 82 3.05 5.63 11.10
N VAL A 83 2.81 4.50 10.46
CA VAL A 83 3.88 3.75 9.79
C VAL A 83 4.40 4.53 8.58
N ALA A 84 3.51 5.08 7.77
CA ALA A 84 3.91 5.85 6.59
C ALA A 84 4.75 7.07 6.95
N GLN A 85 4.48 7.67 8.11
CA GLN A 85 5.17 8.86 8.59
C GLN A 85 6.39 8.55 9.45
N GLY A 86 6.65 7.28 9.71
CA GLY A 86 7.81 6.87 10.50
C GLY A 86 7.63 6.95 12.00
N ARG A 87 6.41 7.15 12.48
CA ARG A 87 6.11 7.21 13.92
C ARG A 87 5.96 5.83 14.53
N ALA A 88 5.64 4.84 13.71
CA ALA A 88 5.51 3.46 14.15
C ALA A 88 6.27 2.58 13.16
N PHE A 89 6.63 1.40 13.61
CA PHE A 89 7.39 0.47 12.80
C PHE A 89 6.65 -0.87 12.73
N VAL A 90 6.51 -1.41 11.54
CA VAL A 90 5.97 -2.75 11.32
C VAL A 90 6.97 -3.53 10.49
N ASP A 91 7.38 -4.69 10.99
CA ASP A 91 8.27 -5.55 10.22
C ASP A 91 7.55 -5.95 8.93
N GLY A 92 8.22 -5.83 7.80
CA GLY A 92 7.63 -6.08 6.49
C GLY A 92 7.29 -4.82 5.72
N VAL A 93 7.36 -3.65 6.35
CA VAL A 93 7.22 -2.36 5.67
C VAL A 93 8.53 -1.60 5.85
N LYS A 94 9.03 -1.04 4.76
CA LYS A 94 10.28 -0.27 4.80
C LYS A 94 10.09 0.96 5.69
N LYS A 95 11.09 1.21 6.53
CA LYS A 95 11.10 2.41 7.34
C LYS A 95 11.35 3.62 6.43
N PRO A 96 10.53 4.67 6.53
CA PRO A 96 10.74 5.86 5.69
C PRO A 96 12.11 6.47 5.93
N SER A 97 12.73 6.96 4.85
CA SER A 97 13.98 7.68 4.94
C SER A 97 13.75 9.05 5.53
N PRO A 98 14.72 9.58 6.30
CA PRO A 98 14.60 10.95 6.77
C PRO A 98 14.51 11.92 5.61
N LYS A 99 13.75 12.98 5.80
CA LYS A 99 13.72 14.07 4.83
C LYS A 99 14.95 14.93 5.01
N ILE A 100 15.50 15.34 3.91
CA ILE A 100 16.67 16.20 3.89
C ILE A 100 16.31 17.59 3.47
#